data_8a07bdc452fcfb1ca1555441668d78c6
#
_entry.id   8a07bdc452fcfb1ca1555441668d78c6
#
_cell.length_a   1.000
_cell.length_b   1.000
_cell.length_c   1.000
_cell.angle_alpha   90.00
_cell.angle_beta   90.00
_cell.angle_gamma   90.00
#
_symmetry.space_group_name_H-M   'P 1'
#
loop_
_entity.id
_entity.type
_entity.pdbx_description
1 polymer ?
#
loop_
_entity_poly.entity_id
_entity_poly.type
_entity_poly.pdbx_seq_one_letter_code
_entity_poly.pdbx_strand_id
1 'polypeptide(L)'
;MLICCVIALLFCITGNAKVPYIPKIINYSVSDYKAGNQNWAVSQGPGGKMYIGNNRGLLVFDGIHWDLVKLPNNLGVRALYISKDGRIFVGSFEEFGYFEMDDENDLIYHSLSSSEMNVYLNNDEFWTINEYKG
;
A
#
# COMPACT_ATOMS: atom_id res chain seq x y z
N MET A 1 19.57 -42.99 -42.39
CA MET A 1 19.52 -43.04 -40.90
C MET A 1 19.93 -41.71 -40.23
N LEU A 2 20.99 -41.06 -40.71
CA LEU A 2 21.48 -39.78 -40.12
C LEU A 2 20.47 -38.62 -40.22
N ILE A 3 19.75 -38.47 -41.31
CA ILE A 3 18.76 -37.39 -41.56
C ILE A 3 17.55 -37.51 -40.66
N CYS A 4 17.08 -38.71 -40.34
CA CYS A 4 15.97 -38.90 -39.39
C CYS A 4 16.33 -38.48 -37.96
N CYS A 5 17.59 -38.70 -37.52
CA CYS A 5 18.05 -38.27 -36.20
C CYS A 5 18.15 -36.75 -36.08
N VAL A 6 18.56 -36.06 -37.16
CA VAL A 6 18.65 -34.57 -37.15
C VAL A 6 17.26 -33.95 -37.12
N ILE A 7 16.27 -34.51 -37.82
CA ILE A 7 14.88 -34.04 -37.80
C ILE A 7 14.25 -34.27 -36.43
N ALA A 8 14.49 -35.41 -35.77
CA ALA A 8 14.01 -35.68 -34.42
C ALA A 8 14.60 -34.72 -33.36
N LEU A 9 15.88 -34.34 -33.50
CA LEU A 9 16.53 -33.36 -32.62
C LEU A 9 15.96 -31.95 -32.79
N LEU A 10 15.53 -31.56 -34.00
CA LEU A 10 14.90 -30.24 -34.23
C LEU A 10 13.50 -30.13 -33.63
N PHE A 11 12.77 -31.22 -33.44
CA PHE A 11 11.45 -31.22 -32.80
C PHE A 11 11.49 -31.18 -31.29
N CYS A 12 12.63 -31.47 -30.64
CA CYS A 12 12.76 -31.42 -29.19
C CYS A 12 12.93 -29.98 -28.60
N ILE A 13 13.13 -28.97 -29.47
CA ILE A 13 13.50 -27.60 -28.97
C ILE A 13 12.27 -26.69 -28.74
N THR A 14 11.05 -27.12 -29.06
CA THR A 14 9.86 -26.26 -28.99
C THR A 14 8.89 -26.55 -27.82
N GLY A 15 9.32 -27.33 -26.84
CA GLY A 15 8.52 -27.60 -25.65
C GLY A 15 8.52 -26.45 -24.68
N ASN A 16 7.72 -25.40 -24.89
CA ASN A 16 7.42 -24.39 -23.86
C ASN A 16 6.47 -25.00 -22.83
N ALA A 17 7.01 -25.70 -21.84
CA ALA A 17 6.24 -26.10 -20.68
C ALA A 17 5.93 -24.86 -19.83
N LYS A 18 4.76 -24.25 -20.01
CA LYS A 18 4.24 -23.26 -19.08
C LYS A 18 3.79 -24.00 -17.81
N VAL A 19 4.63 -24.00 -16.80
CA VAL A 19 4.19 -24.40 -15.47
C VAL A 19 3.20 -23.34 -14.99
N PRO A 20 1.94 -23.70 -14.68
CA PRO A 20 0.98 -22.73 -14.14
C PRO A 20 1.54 -22.21 -12.82
N TYR A 21 1.89 -20.91 -12.79
CA TYR A 21 2.27 -20.24 -11.55
C TYR A 21 1.02 -20.03 -10.70
N ILE A 22 0.92 -20.76 -9.61
CA ILE A 22 -0.12 -20.56 -8.60
C ILE A 22 0.49 -19.64 -7.56
N PRO A 23 0.04 -18.36 -7.45
CA PRO A 23 0.58 -17.44 -6.45
C PRO A 23 0.26 -17.96 -5.06
N LYS A 24 1.24 -17.86 -4.16
CA LYS A 24 1.01 -18.16 -2.75
C LYS A 24 0.10 -17.08 -2.16
N ILE A 25 -1.05 -17.49 -1.63
CA ILE A 25 -1.99 -16.61 -0.95
C ILE A 25 -1.77 -16.74 0.55
N ILE A 26 -1.60 -15.61 1.24
CA ILE A 26 -1.53 -15.52 2.70
C ILE A 26 -2.68 -14.60 3.13
N ASN A 27 -3.54 -15.09 4.01
CA ASN A 27 -4.63 -14.31 4.58
C ASN A 27 -4.19 -13.83 5.96
N TYR A 28 -4.28 -12.53 6.19
CA TYR A 28 -4.05 -11.91 7.50
C TYR A 28 -5.39 -11.54 8.14
N SER A 29 -5.54 -11.90 9.38
CA SER A 29 -6.72 -11.58 10.19
C SER A 29 -6.47 -10.35 11.07
N VAL A 30 -7.53 -9.82 11.68
CA VAL A 30 -7.43 -8.72 12.66
C VAL A 30 -6.48 -9.06 13.82
N SER A 31 -6.42 -10.33 14.22
CA SER A 31 -5.49 -10.77 15.26
C SER A 31 -4.02 -10.70 14.85
N ASP A 32 -3.71 -10.77 13.55
CA ASP A 32 -2.35 -10.68 13.05
C ASP A 32 -1.86 -9.23 13.03
N TYR A 33 -2.68 -8.30 12.51
CA TYR A 33 -2.30 -6.88 12.38
C TYR A 33 -2.82 -5.98 13.51
N LYS A 34 -3.62 -6.49 14.46
CA LYS A 34 -4.05 -5.85 15.72
C LYS A 34 -4.66 -4.44 15.56
N ALA A 35 -5.42 -4.21 14.50
CA ALA A 35 -6.05 -2.92 14.20
C ALA A 35 -7.57 -3.05 13.97
N GLY A 36 -8.18 -2.10 13.24
CA GLY A 36 -9.60 -2.17 12.89
C GLY A 36 -9.88 -3.24 11.82
N ASN A 37 -11.09 -3.71 11.77
CA ASN A 37 -11.53 -4.74 10.83
C ASN A 37 -11.82 -4.22 9.41
N GLN A 38 -11.72 -2.92 9.18
CA GLN A 38 -11.95 -2.31 7.88
C GLN A 38 -10.68 -1.67 7.35
N ASN A 39 -10.28 -2.11 6.17
CA ASN A 39 -9.19 -1.57 5.38
C ASN A 39 -9.77 -0.91 4.13
N TRP A 40 -9.43 0.35 3.88
CA TRP A 40 -10.06 1.19 2.86
C TRP A 40 -9.18 1.41 1.63
N ALA A 41 -7.88 1.45 1.84
CA ALA A 41 -6.90 1.70 0.79
C ALA A 41 -5.66 0.85 1.02
N VAL A 42 -4.94 0.53 -0.06
CA VAL A 42 -3.67 -0.18 0.01
C VAL A 42 -2.73 0.38 -1.07
N SER A 43 -1.46 0.56 -0.70
CA SER A 43 -0.42 0.97 -1.63
C SER A 43 0.92 0.34 -1.23
N GLN A 44 1.77 0.09 -2.21
CA GLN A 44 3.13 -0.37 -1.99
C GLN A 44 4.09 0.81 -2.10
N GLY A 45 4.91 1.01 -1.10
CA GLY A 45 5.91 2.06 -1.06
C GLY A 45 7.33 1.57 -1.34
N PRO A 46 8.31 2.47 -1.15
CA PRO A 46 9.72 2.14 -1.29
C PRO A 46 10.13 0.93 -0.43
N GLY A 47 11.08 0.15 -0.92
CA GLY A 47 11.56 -1.05 -0.21
C GLY A 47 10.55 -2.20 -0.14
N GLY A 48 9.42 -2.12 -0.84
CA GLY A 48 8.41 -3.18 -0.88
C GLY A 48 7.45 -3.19 0.31
N LYS A 49 7.55 -2.26 1.24
CA LYS A 49 6.61 -2.11 2.36
C LYS A 49 5.19 -1.85 1.84
N MET A 50 4.20 -2.45 2.48
CA MET A 50 2.79 -2.23 2.19
C MET A 50 2.22 -1.25 3.22
N TYR A 51 1.47 -0.28 2.73
CA TYR A 51 0.76 0.69 3.54
C TYR A 51 -0.73 0.51 3.33
N ILE A 52 -1.48 0.43 4.43
CA ILE A 52 -2.91 0.14 4.40
C ILE A 52 -3.66 1.19 5.23
N GLY A 53 -4.61 1.86 4.60
CA GLY A 53 -5.55 2.74 5.28
C GLY A 53 -6.56 1.92 6.07
N ASN A 54 -6.53 2.04 7.40
CA ASN A 54 -7.36 1.26 8.32
C ASN A 54 -8.22 2.18 9.19
N ASN A 55 -9.33 1.69 9.72
CA ASN A 55 -10.20 2.42 10.65
C ASN A 55 -9.49 2.96 11.90
N ARG A 56 -8.31 2.47 12.23
CA ARG A 56 -7.55 2.88 13.42
C ARG A 56 -6.28 3.65 13.12
N GLY A 57 -6.03 3.97 11.85
CA GLY A 57 -4.84 4.69 11.41
C GLY A 57 -4.21 4.10 10.15
N LEU A 58 -2.92 4.30 9.98
CA LEU A 58 -2.11 3.74 8.92
C LEU A 58 -1.45 2.45 9.39
N LEU A 59 -1.78 1.33 8.76
CA LEU A 59 -1.05 0.08 8.95
C LEU A 59 0.14 0.03 8.00
N VAL A 60 1.27 -0.42 8.52
CA VAL A 60 2.50 -0.66 7.77
C VAL A 60 2.89 -2.13 7.90
N PHE A 61 3.20 -2.76 6.78
CA PHE A 61 3.65 -4.15 6.74
C PHE A 61 4.96 -4.27 5.96
N ASP A 62 6.00 -4.79 6.61
CA ASP A 62 7.33 -4.95 6.01
C ASP A 62 7.58 -6.33 5.37
N GLY A 63 6.56 -7.18 5.37
CA GLY A 63 6.63 -8.59 4.94
C GLY A 63 6.66 -9.57 6.10
N ILE A 64 6.92 -9.10 7.33
CA ILE A 64 7.01 -9.91 8.55
C ILE A 64 6.20 -9.29 9.69
N HIS A 65 6.36 -7.99 9.94
CA HIS A 65 5.78 -7.27 11.05
C HIS A 65 4.68 -6.31 10.59
N TRP A 66 3.73 -6.10 11.49
CA TRP A 66 2.64 -5.16 11.34
C TRP A 66 2.77 -4.05 12.37
N ASP A 67 2.81 -2.81 11.92
CA ASP A 67 2.83 -1.62 12.76
C ASP A 67 1.59 -0.76 12.49
N LEU A 68 0.98 -0.23 13.54
CA LEU A 68 -0.14 0.70 13.46
C LEU A 68 0.32 2.09 13.86
N VAL A 69 0.41 2.98 12.88
CA VAL A 69 0.72 4.40 13.07
C VAL A 69 -0.59 5.18 13.15
N LYS A 70 -0.79 5.91 14.23
CA LYS A 70 -2.04 6.64 14.49
C LYS A 70 -1.97 8.05 13.94
N LEU A 71 -3.09 8.50 13.38
CA LEU A 71 -3.31 9.93 13.14
C LEU A 71 -3.70 10.66 14.43
N PRO A 72 -3.62 12.00 14.47
CA PRO A 72 -4.21 12.80 15.54
C PRO A 72 -5.68 12.41 15.77
N ASN A 73 -6.13 12.50 17.02
CA ASN A 73 -7.50 12.15 17.43
C ASN A 73 -7.92 10.69 17.13
N ASN A 74 -6.95 9.79 16.88
CA ASN A 74 -7.19 8.39 16.52
C ASN A 74 -8.08 8.20 15.28
N LEU A 75 -7.99 9.10 14.33
CA LEU A 75 -8.73 9.03 13.07
C LEU A 75 -8.31 7.82 12.24
N GLY A 76 -9.26 7.26 11.49
CA GLY A 76 -8.98 6.22 10.51
C GLY A 76 -8.49 6.80 9.18
N VAL A 77 -7.71 6.04 8.43
CA VAL A 77 -7.27 6.40 7.08
C VAL A 77 -8.23 5.83 6.05
N ARG A 78 -8.78 6.69 5.18
CA ARG A 78 -9.70 6.33 4.08
C ARG A 78 -9.02 6.32 2.72
N ALA A 79 -8.18 7.32 2.47
CA ALA A 79 -7.45 7.48 1.23
C ALA A 79 -5.95 7.39 1.47
N LEU A 80 -5.23 6.89 0.49
CA LEU A 80 -3.78 6.68 0.56
C LEU A 80 -3.15 6.91 -0.82
N TYR A 81 -2.09 7.71 -0.83
CA TYR A 81 -1.25 7.92 -2.01
C TYR A 81 0.22 8.02 -1.59
N ILE A 82 1.11 7.31 -2.28
CA ILE A 82 2.56 7.39 -2.03
C ILE A 82 3.21 8.14 -3.17
N SER A 83 3.82 9.27 -2.87
CA SER A 83 4.52 10.10 -3.84
C SER A 83 5.90 9.53 -4.21
N LYS A 84 6.47 10.04 -5.30
CA LYS A 84 7.79 9.59 -5.80
C LYS A 84 8.94 9.88 -4.83
N ASP A 85 8.79 10.90 -4.00
CA ASP A 85 9.76 11.27 -2.93
C ASP A 85 9.57 10.46 -1.64
N GLY A 86 8.61 9.54 -1.62
CA GLY A 86 8.39 8.60 -0.53
C GLY A 86 7.45 9.08 0.57
N ARG A 87 6.85 10.26 0.45
CA ARG A 87 5.81 10.72 1.37
C ARG A 87 4.53 9.93 1.20
N ILE A 88 3.87 9.63 2.30
CA ILE A 88 2.64 8.84 2.35
C ILE A 88 1.49 9.78 2.66
N PHE A 89 0.81 10.26 1.62
CA PHE A 89 -0.36 11.11 1.77
C PHE A 89 -1.56 10.29 2.22
N VAL A 90 -2.28 10.82 3.19
CA VAL A 90 -3.46 10.17 3.77
C VAL A 90 -4.63 11.12 3.87
N GLY A 91 -5.82 10.57 3.63
CA GLY A 91 -7.09 11.27 3.83
C GLY A 91 -7.93 10.54 4.87
N SER A 92 -8.64 11.31 5.67
CA SER A 92 -9.46 10.88 6.80
C SER A 92 -10.74 11.69 6.87
N PHE A 93 -11.44 11.65 8.01
CA PHE A 93 -12.58 12.49 8.32
C PHE A 93 -12.11 13.89 8.74
N GLU A 94 -12.48 14.92 7.98
CA GLU A 94 -12.09 16.34 8.20
C GLU A 94 -10.59 16.57 8.36
N GLU A 95 -9.75 15.60 7.97
CA GLU A 95 -8.31 15.61 8.13
C GLU A 95 -7.61 15.02 6.92
N PHE A 96 -6.57 15.70 6.44
CA PHE A 96 -5.65 15.13 5.45
C PHE A 96 -4.24 15.67 5.71
N GLY A 97 -3.27 14.89 5.29
CA GLY A 97 -1.87 15.21 5.49
C GLY A 97 -0.97 14.14 4.91
N TYR A 98 0.25 14.09 5.39
CA TYR A 98 1.20 13.08 4.96
C TYR A 98 2.07 12.61 6.12
N PHE A 99 2.57 11.39 5.98
CA PHE A 99 3.67 10.89 6.78
C PHE A 99 4.97 10.98 5.98
N GLU A 100 6.04 11.34 6.65
CA GLU A 100 7.41 11.19 6.15
C GLU A 100 8.26 10.47 7.19
N MET A 101 9.33 9.82 6.73
CA MET A 101 10.30 9.20 7.61
C MET A 101 11.25 10.25 8.17
N ASP A 102 11.49 10.20 9.47
CA ASP A 102 12.57 10.96 10.08
C ASP A 102 13.94 10.23 9.99
N ASP A 103 14.96 10.82 10.59
CA ASP A 103 16.33 10.26 10.62
C ASP A 103 16.43 8.96 11.43
N GLU A 104 15.45 8.67 12.31
CA GLU A 104 15.35 7.47 13.15
C GLU A 104 14.51 6.36 12.49
N ASN A 105 13.99 6.59 11.28
CA ASN A 105 13.06 5.75 10.52
C ASN A 105 11.66 5.65 11.15
N ASP A 106 11.25 6.61 11.94
CA ASP A 106 9.90 6.74 12.44
C ASP A 106 9.02 7.56 11.47
N LEU A 107 7.75 7.20 11.38
CA LEU A 107 6.78 7.91 10.55
C LEU A 107 6.20 9.08 11.33
N ILE A 108 6.54 10.29 10.92
CA ILE A 108 6.03 11.54 11.49
C ILE A 108 4.89 12.08 10.63
N TYR A 109 3.77 12.38 11.27
CA TYR A 109 2.59 12.92 10.60
C TYR A 109 2.62 14.44 10.53
N HIS A 110 2.36 14.97 9.33
CA HIS A 110 2.21 16.39 9.04
C HIS A 110 0.79 16.65 8.55
N SER A 111 -0.02 17.33 9.35
CA SER A 111 -1.36 17.75 8.94
C SER A 111 -1.27 18.88 7.90
N LEU A 112 -2.08 18.78 6.86
CA LEU A 112 -2.31 19.82 5.87
C LEU A 112 -3.69 20.50 6.06
N SER A 113 -4.51 19.97 6.95
CA SER A 113 -5.79 20.56 7.33
C SER A 113 -5.53 21.77 8.22
N SER A 114 -5.90 22.97 7.76
CA SER A 114 -5.81 24.19 8.55
C SER A 114 -7.17 24.53 9.17
N SER A 115 -7.15 25.31 10.27
CA SER A 115 -8.38 25.81 10.88
C SER A 115 -9.24 26.65 9.92
N GLU A 116 -8.62 27.27 8.93
CA GLU A 116 -9.31 28.03 7.87
C GLU A 116 -10.05 27.12 6.89
N MET A 117 -9.54 25.88 6.70
CA MET A 117 -10.16 24.88 5.84
C MET A 117 -11.35 24.18 6.50
N ASN A 118 -11.43 24.16 7.82
CA ASN A 118 -12.51 23.51 8.57
C ASN A 118 -13.91 24.04 8.20
N VAL A 119 -14.00 25.29 7.71
CA VAL A 119 -15.26 25.85 7.20
C VAL A 119 -15.73 25.12 5.93
N TYR A 120 -14.80 24.56 5.16
CA TYR A 120 -15.06 23.84 3.89
C TYR A 120 -15.13 22.33 4.08
N LEU A 121 -14.55 21.80 5.16
CA LEU A 121 -14.47 20.36 5.46
C LEU A 121 -15.67 19.84 6.29
N ASN A 122 -16.77 20.54 6.26
CA ASN A 122 -17.95 20.31 7.10
C ASN A 122 -18.53 18.88 6.98
N ASN A 123 -18.16 18.00 7.90
CA ASN A 123 -18.52 16.57 7.92
C ASN A 123 -18.09 15.74 6.68
N ASP A 124 -17.01 16.12 6.03
CA ASP A 124 -16.53 15.42 4.83
C ASP A 124 -15.41 14.44 5.14
N GLU A 125 -15.38 13.35 4.40
CA GLU A 125 -14.31 12.36 4.38
C GLU A 125 -13.52 12.43 3.07
N PHE A 126 -12.19 12.31 3.16
CA PHE A 126 -11.33 12.21 1.99
C PHE A 126 -11.22 10.75 1.55
N TRP A 127 -11.93 10.40 0.49
CA TRP A 127 -12.00 9.03 -0.04
C TRP A 127 -10.96 8.72 -1.11
N THR A 128 -10.32 9.73 -1.69
CA THR A 128 -9.31 9.54 -2.73
C THR A 128 -8.28 10.67 -2.73
N ILE A 129 -7.05 10.33 -3.00
CA ILE A 129 -5.93 11.25 -3.21
C ILE A 129 -5.21 10.83 -4.49
N ASN A 130 -4.97 11.78 -5.40
CA ASN A 130 -4.28 11.51 -6.65
C ASN A 130 -3.30 12.64 -6.95
N GLU A 131 -2.15 12.28 -7.52
CA GLU A 131 -1.20 13.24 -8.09
C GLU A 131 -1.63 13.64 -9.50
N TYR A 132 -1.54 14.92 -9.81
CA TYR A 132 -1.80 15.46 -11.14
C TYR A 132 -0.60 16.26 -11.63
N LYS A 133 0.01 15.87 -12.74
CA LYS A 133 1.16 16.52 -13.39
C LYS A 133 2.35 16.77 -12.43
N GLY A 134 2.66 15.78 -11.63
CA GLY A 134 3.83 15.79 -10.75
C GLY A 134 5.13 15.52 -11.48
#